data_d4b7782c80b12664f40fc2b42511070d
#
_entry.id   d4b7782c80b12664f40fc2b42511070d
#
_cell.length_a   1.000
_cell.length_b   1.000
_cell.length_c   1.000
_cell.angle_alpha   90.00
_cell.angle_beta   90.00
_cell.angle_gamma   90.00
#
_symmetry.space_group_name_H-M   'P 1'
#
loop_
_entity.id
_entity.type
_entity.pdbx_description
1 polymer ?
#
loop_
_entity_poly.entity_id
_entity_poly.type
_entity_poly.pdbx_seq_one_letter_code
_entity_poly.pdbx_strand_id
1 'polypeptide(L)'
;MLEVIALRKSYGGIVAVDGVSLKAGAGETIGLLGPNGAGKTTTVSIIAGLLRPDSGEVLIGGRPLRGDTDPLKRNIGLVPQDIGLYPEISARENLHLFGALYGMDFNERLRAIDAALDLVGLAERAKDRVKGFSGGMMRRLNLAAAMLHDPQLLLLDEPTVGVDPQSRNAIFDNLETLKKRGKTLLYTTHYMEEAERLCDRMVIVDHGKVIADDTMQGLHRLLPGANILTIEFEDSENGPRLEDLQALPGVQSVEASNGALRIGIRDLAADTPGILQWLVEHGHPFEHLASQRASLETVFLTLTGRSLRD
;
A
#
# COMPACT_ATOMS: atom_id res chain seq x y z
N MET A 1 -14.75 9.85 -5.05
CA MET A 1 -13.77 10.97 -4.99
C MET A 1 -12.82 10.95 -6.17
N LEU A 2 -12.07 9.89 -6.38
CA LEU A 2 -11.20 9.65 -7.53
C LEU A 2 -11.80 8.57 -8.42
N GLU A 3 -11.78 8.74 -9.75
CA GLU A 3 -12.08 7.72 -10.74
C GLU A 3 -11.04 7.77 -11.86
N VAL A 4 -10.46 6.64 -12.17
CA VAL A 4 -9.46 6.44 -13.20
C VAL A 4 -10.04 5.47 -14.21
N ILE A 5 -10.05 5.84 -15.49
CA ILE A 5 -10.74 5.10 -16.53
C ILE A 5 -9.75 4.76 -17.65
N ALA A 6 -9.46 3.48 -17.79
CA ALA A 6 -8.70 2.88 -18.90
C ALA A 6 -7.41 3.63 -19.26
N LEU A 7 -6.62 4.05 -18.26
CA LEU A 7 -5.37 4.78 -18.48
C LEU A 7 -4.38 3.94 -19.28
N ARG A 8 -3.76 4.56 -20.27
CA ARG A 8 -2.64 4.01 -21.01
C ARG A 8 -1.49 5.00 -21.08
N LYS A 9 -0.27 4.47 -20.93
CA LYS A 9 0.97 5.24 -21.10
C LYS A 9 2.10 4.35 -21.58
N SER A 10 2.80 4.83 -22.59
CA SER A 10 3.95 4.15 -23.18
C SER A 10 5.15 5.08 -23.25
N TYR A 11 6.35 4.52 -23.12
CA TYR A 11 7.64 5.21 -23.26
C TYR A 11 8.54 4.42 -24.22
N GLY A 12 8.85 4.99 -25.39
CA GLY A 12 9.79 4.37 -26.31
C GLY A 12 9.47 2.92 -26.69
N GLY A 13 8.17 2.59 -26.82
CA GLY A 13 7.71 1.23 -27.14
C GLY A 13 7.44 0.33 -25.92
N ILE A 14 7.80 0.74 -24.70
CA ILE A 14 7.46 0.04 -23.46
C ILE A 14 6.13 0.56 -22.94
N VAL A 15 5.14 -0.31 -22.78
CA VAL A 15 3.84 0.04 -22.19
C VAL A 15 3.99 -0.01 -20.67
N ALA A 16 4.00 1.16 -20.03
CA ALA A 16 4.12 1.28 -18.57
C ALA A 16 2.76 1.19 -17.85
N VAL A 17 1.67 1.63 -18.51
CA VAL A 17 0.29 1.55 -18.00
C VAL A 17 -0.58 1.10 -19.16
N ASP A 18 -1.35 0.03 -18.99
CA ASP A 18 -2.13 -0.64 -20.02
C ASP A 18 -3.58 -0.87 -19.59
N GLY A 19 -4.40 0.17 -19.69
CA GLY A 19 -5.83 0.09 -19.41
C GLY A 19 -6.18 0.11 -17.92
N VAL A 20 -5.33 0.71 -17.08
CA VAL A 20 -5.57 0.80 -15.63
C VAL A 20 -6.85 1.57 -15.34
N SER A 21 -7.75 0.94 -14.60
CA SER A 21 -8.97 1.55 -14.08
C SER A 21 -9.06 1.28 -12.58
N LEU A 22 -9.39 2.31 -11.80
CA LEU A 22 -9.61 2.20 -10.35
C LEU A 22 -10.51 3.34 -9.87
N LYS A 23 -11.13 3.17 -8.69
CA LYS A 23 -11.96 4.19 -8.06
C LYS A 23 -11.62 4.29 -6.59
N ALA A 24 -11.68 5.50 -6.03
CA ALA A 24 -11.64 5.72 -4.59
C ALA A 24 -12.84 6.57 -4.16
N GLY A 25 -13.56 6.08 -3.17
CA GLY A 25 -14.61 6.81 -2.47
C GLY A 25 -14.05 7.98 -1.66
N ALA A 26 -14.93 8.85 -1.17
CA ALA A 26 -14.53 9.89 -0.21
C ALA A 26 -14.15 9.24 1.12
N GLY A 27 -12.98 9.60 1.68
CA GLY A 27 -12.48 9.04 2.93
C GLY A 27 -11.93 7.61 2.83
N GLU A 28 -11.93 7.00 1.65
CA GLU A 28 -11.37 5.66 1.42
C GLU A 28 -9.85 5.73 1.25
N THR A 29 -9.15 4.77 1.83
CA THR A 29 -7.73 4.55 1.59
C THR A 29 -7.57 3.34 0.69
N ILE A 30 -7.08 3.53 -0.53
CA ILE A 30 -6.77 2.46 -1.45
C ILE A 30 -5.26 2.29 -1.61
N GLY A 31 -4.81 1.03 -1.60
CA GLY A 31 -3.44 0.66 -1.88
C GLY A 31 -3.25 0.30 -3.35
N LEU A 32 -2.22 0.81 -3.98
CA LEU A 32 -1.78 0.37 -5.30
C LEU A 32 -0.52 -0.47 -5.11
N LEU A 33 -0.68 -1.78 -5.11
CA LEU A 33 0.35 -2.77 -4.80
C LEU A 33 0.91 -3.38 -6.08
N GLY A 34 2.22 -3.53 -6.16
CA GLY A 34 2.88 -4.20 -7.28
C GLY A 34 4.39 -4.08 -7.21
N PRO A 35 5.14 -4.89 -7.99
CA PRO A 35 6.59 -4.85 -8.01
C PRO A 35 7.12 -3.55 -8.63
N ASN A 36 8.44 -3.39 -8.56
CA ASN A 36 9.09 -2.29 -9.27
C ASN A 36 8.86 -2.44 -10.78
N GLY A 37 8.55 -1.31 -11.44
CA GLY A 37 8.21 -1.33 -12.86
C GLY A 37 6.77 -1.74 -13.21
N ALA A 38 5.92 -2.05 -12.23
CA ALA A 38 4.50 -2.38 -12.49
C ALA A 38 3.63 -1.21 -12.99
N GLY A 39 4.17 0.02 -13.02
CA GLY A 39 3.45 1.20 -13.49
C GLY A 39 2.84 2.07 -12.38
N LYS A 40 3.12 1.79 -11.09
CA LYS A 40 2.57 2.53 -9.94
C LYS A 40 2.87 4.02 -10.00
N THR A 41 4.14 4.43 -10.04
CA THR A 41 4.57 5.83 -10.11
C THR A 41 4.05 6.53 -11.36
N THR A 42 4.01 5.84 -12.50
CA THR A 42 3.43 6.38 -13.74
C THR A 42 1.93 6.67 -13.55
N THR A 43 1.20 5.74 -12.95
CA THR A 43 -0.24 5.90 -12.65
C THR A 43 -0.47 7.08 -11.70
N VAL A 44 0.29 7.17 -10.60
CA VAL A 44 0.22 8.29 -9.65
C VAL A 44 0.53 9.61 -10.33
N SER A 45 1.58 9.68 -11.17
CA SER A 45 1.97 10.88 -11.90
C SER A 45 0.87 11.36 -12.86
N ILE A 46 0.15 10.44 -13.50
CA ILE A 46 -1.00 10.78 -14.36
C ILE A 46 -2.15 11.32 -13.50
N ILE A 47 -2.46 10.67 -12.36
CA ILE A 47 -3.53 11.12 -11.44
C ILE A 47 -3.21 12.50 -10.85
N ALA A 48 -1.93 12.77 -10.54
CA ALA A 48 -1.47 14.08 -10.09
C ALA A 48 -1.51 15.16 -11.20
N GLY A 49 -1.76 14.76 -12.44
CA GLY A 49 -1.70 15.64 -13.61
C GLY A 49 -0.29 16.15 -13.93
N LEU A 50 0.76 15.43 -13.49
CA LEU A 50 2.16 15.69 -13.84
C LEU A 50 2.53 15.05 -15.18
N LEU A 51 1.80 14.01 -15.56
CA LEU A 51 2.03 13.25 -16.77
C LEU A 51 0.72 13.12 -17.55
N ARG A 52 0.76 13.41 -18.85
CA ARG A 52 -0.38 13.21 -19.72
C ARG A 52 -0.48 11.75 -20.16
N PRO A 53 -1.63 11.08 -19.99
CA PRO A 53 -1.83 9.73 -20.51
C PRO A 53 -1.89 9.76 -22.06
N ASP A 54 -1.61 8.63 -22.69
CA ASP A 54 -1.79 8.44 -24.13
C ASP A 54 -3.27 8.22 -24.46
N SER A 55 -4.02 7.57 -23.55
CA SER A 55 -5.48 7.44 -23.58
C SER A 55 -6.04 7.20 -22.19
N GLY A 56 -7.36 7.27 -22.06
CA GLY A 56 -8.07 7.20 -20.78
C GLY A 56 -8.18 8.56 -20.11
N GLU A 57 -8.82 8.60 -18.94
CA GLU A 57 -9.08 9.85 -18.23
C GLU A 57 -9.05 9.67 -16.70
N VAL A 58 -8.84 10.77 -16.00
CA VAL A 58 -8.90 10.88 -14.55
C VAL A 58 -10.02 11.86 -14.19
N LEU A 59 -10.90 11.43 -13.29
CA LEU A 59 -11.99 12.25 -12.76
C LEU A 59 -11.76 12.51 -11.27
N ILE A 60 -11.84 13.77 -10.86
CA ILE A 60 -11.81 14.22 -9.45
C ILE A 60 -13.17 14.83 -9.10
N GLY A 61 -13.88 14.21 -8.17
CA GLY A 61 -15.26 14.62 -7.84
C GLY A 61 -16.21 14.56 -9.04
N GLY A 62 -16.03 13.57 -9.93
CA GLY A 62 -16.83 13.38 -11.14
C GLY A 62 -16.49 14.32 -12.29
N ARG A 63 -15.45 15.17 -12.16
CA ARG A 63 -15.03 16.11 -13.22
C ARG A 63 -13.66 15.70 -13.78
N PRO A 64 -13.48 15.71 -15.10
CA PRO A 64 -12.24 15.30 -15.72
C PRO A 64 -11.11 16.31 -15.43
N LEU A 65 -9.96 15.79 -15.02
CA LEU A 65 -8.73 16.56 -14.82
C LEU A 65 -8.12 16.92 -16.17
N ARG A 66 -7.97 18.22 -16.43
CA ARG A 66 -7.53 18.72 -17.74
C ARG A 66 -6.33 19.65 -17.62
N GLY A 67 -5.18 19.18 -18.13
CA GLY A 67 -3.98 20.02 -18.29
C GLY A 67 -3.30 20.43 -17.00
N ASP A 68 -2.27 21.27 -17.14
CA ASP A 68 -1.35 21.59 -16.05
C ASP A 68 -1.90 22.62 -15.05
N THR A 69 -2.79 23.49 -15.50
CA THR A 69 -3.34 24.60 -14.71
C THR A 69 -4.76 24.35 -14.21
N ASP A 70 -5.24 23.10 -14.27
CA ASP A 70 -6.60 22.75 -13.86
C ASP A 70 -6.82 23.04 -12.34
N PRO A 71 -7.83 23.84 -11.98
CA PRO A 71 -8.15 24.14 -10.58
C PRO A 71 -8.44 22.91 -9.72
N LEU A 72 -8.83 21.78 -10.34
CA LEU A 72 -9.05 20.51 -9.64
C LEU A 72 -7.79 19.99 -8.93
N LYS A 73 -6.61 20.38 -9.40
CA LYS A 73 -5.33 20.01 -8.75
C LYS A 73 -5.22 20.53 -7.32
N ARG A 74 -5.95 21.57 -6.96
CA ARG A 74 -6.04 22.05 -5.55
C ARG A 74 -6.68 21.03 -4.62
N ASN A 75 -7.40 20.03 -5.15
CA ASN A 75 -7.94 18.95 -4.34
C ASN A 75 -6.94 17.80 -4.14
N ILE A 76 -5.76 17.87 -4.75
CA ILE A 76 -4.76 16.81 -4.77
C ILE A 76 -3.51 17.28 -4.02
N GLY A 77 -3.08 16.52 -3.02
CA GLY A 77 -1.75 16.59 -2.45
C GLY A 77 -0.91 15.42 -2.95
N LEU A 78 0.32 15.68 -3.36
CA LEU A 78 1.25 14.64 -3.82
C LEU A 78 2.45 14.57 -2.88
N VAL A 79 2.72 13.37 -2.37
CA VAL A 79 3.96 13.00 -1.71
C VAL A 79 4.74 12.11 -2.67
N PRO A 80 5.68 12.65 -3.43
CA PRO A 80 6.46 11.88 -4.40
C PRO A 80 7.45 10.95 -3.71
N GLN A 81 7.93 9.95 -4.46
CA GLN A 81 8.95 9.00 -4.01
C GLN A 81 10.27 9.73 -3.69
N ASP A 82 10.70 10.68 -4.52
CA ASP A 82 11.84 11.53 -4.23
C ASP A 82 11.44 12.71 -3.32
N ILE A 83 12.37 13.10 -2.46
CA ILE A 83 12.13 14.22 -1.54
C ILE A 83 12.25 15.53 -2.30
N GLY A 84 11.13 16.24 -2.44
CA GLY A 84 11.04 17.52 -3.15
C GLY A 84 11.31 18.75 -2.27
N LEU A 85 12.23 18.66 -1.30
CA LEU A 85 12.51 19.73 -0.35
C LEU A 85 13.82 20.46 -0.69
N TYR A 86 13.90 21.71 -0.29
CA TYR A 86 15.10 22.54 -0.42
C TYR A 86 15.97 22.41 0.84
N PRO A 87 17.15 21.74 0.77
CA PRO A 87 17.93 21.40 1.95
C PRO A 87 18.58 22.60 2.64
N GLU A 88 18.85 23.69 1.92
CA GLU A 88 19.57 24.85 2.42
C GLU A 88 18.72 25.83 3.26
N ILE A 89 17.39 25.72 3.18
CA ILE A 89 16.45 26.51 3.96
C ILE A 89 15.82 25.68 5.07
N SER A 90 15.18 26.35 6.02
CA SER A 90 14.53 25.70 7.17
C SER A 90 13.26 24.92 6.75
N ALA A 91 12.77 24.06 7.65
CA ALA A 91 11.51 23.35 7.44
C ALA A 91 10.35 24.34 7.24
N ARG A 92 10.26 25.39 8.06
CA ARG A 92 9.24 26.41 7.94
C ARG A 92 9.33 27.19 6.63
N GLU A 93 10.53 27.54 6.17
CA GLU A 93 10.73 28.24 4.90
C GLU A 93 10.37 27.36 3.70
N ASN A 94 10.66 26.06 3.74
CA ASN A 94 10.16 25.10 2.75
C ASN A 94 8.64 25.13 2.66
N LEU A 95 7.95 25.03 3.81
CA LEU A 95 6.49 25.06 3.84
C LEU A 95 5.94 26.43 3.40
N HIS A 96 6.61 27.53 3.72
CA HIS A 96 6.26 28.85 3.20
C HIS A 96 6.32 28.93 1.67
N LEU A 97 7.36 28.36 1.09
CA LEU A 97 7.53 28.30 -0.37
C LEU A 97 6.39 27.50 -1.01
N PHE A 98 6.12 26.29 -0.52
CA PHE A 98 5.04 25.45 -1.08
C PHE A 98 3.68 26.10 -0.91
N GLY A 99 3.36 26.66 0.25
CA GLY A 99 2.10 27.37 0.46
C GLY A 99 1.93 28.58 -0.47
N ALA A 100 3.03 29.29 -0.78
CA ALA A 100 3.00 30.37 -1.77
C ALA A 100 2.74 29.87 -3.19
N LEU A 101 3.33 28.72 -3.58
CA LEU A 101 3.09 28.08 -4.87
C LEU A 101 1.63 27.61 -5.02
N TYR A 102 0.98 27.21 -3.93
CA TYR A 102 -0.46 26.90 -3.92
C TYR A 102 -1.36 28.15 -3.94
N GLY A 103 -0.78 29.36 -3.89
CA GLY A 103 -1.50 30.61 -3.90
C GLY A 103 -2.24 30.94 -2.62
N MET A 104 -1.79 30.39 -1.48
CA MET A 104 -2.35 30.68 -0.16
C MET A 104 -2.02 32.09 0.29
N ASP A 105 -3.00 32.78 0.92
CA ASP A 105 -2.72 34.07 1.55
C ASP A 105 -1.74 33.93 2.73
N PHE A 106 -1.14 35.03 3.15
CA PHE A 106 -0.08 34.99 4.16
C PHE A 106 -0.57 34.45 5.52
N ASN A 107 -1.73 34.86 5.99
CA ASN A 107 -2.24 34.45 7.31
C ASN A 107 -2.75 33.00 7.29
N GLU A 108 -3.43 32.61 6.21
CA GLU A 108 -3.84 31.23 5.99
C GLU A 108 -2.61 30.30 5.98
N ARG A 109 -1.59 30.68 5.23
CA ARG A 109 -0.34 29.93 5.11
C ARG A 109 0.37 29.76 6.45
N LEU A 110 0.45 30.80 7.30
CA LEU A 110 1.04 30.71 8.65
C LEU A 110 0.34 29.65 9.50
N ARG A 111 -1.00 29.71 9.55
CA ARG A 111 -1.79 28.72 10.31
C ARG A 111 -1.64 27.31 9.76
N ALA A 112 -1.65 27.16 8.45
CA ALA A 112 -1.48 25.86 7.79
C ALA A 112 -0.09 25.25 8.07
N ILE A 113 0.97 26.08 8.07
CA ILE A 113 2.34 25.64 8.38
C ILE A 113 2.43 25.13 9.82
N ASP A 114 1.91 25.89 10.79
CA ASP A 114 1.95 25.45 12.19
C ASP A 114 1.19 24.13 12.36
N ALA A 115 -0.03 24.03 11.83
CA ALA A 115 -0.82 22.80 11.89
C ALA A 115 -0.15 21.60 11.16
N ALA A 116 0.53 21.84 10.03
CA ALA A 116 1.22 20.80 9.29
C ALA A 116 2.48 20.32 10.03
N LEU A 117 3.26 21.21 10.64
CA LEU A 117 4.42 20.89 11.46
C LEU A 117 4.03 20.10 12.72
N ASP A 118 2.93 20.50 13.38
CA ASP A 118 2.38 19.78 14.52
C ASP A 118 1.93 18.36 14.14
N LEU A 119 1.20 18.23 13.03
CA LEU A 119 0.73 16.93 12.52
C LEU A 119 1.88 15.94 12.33
N VAL A 120 3.00 16.40 11.77
CA VAL A 120 4.15 15.54 11.48
C VAL A 120 5.20 15.48 12.60
N GLY A 121 4.94 16.15 13.75
CA GLY A 121 5.83 16.16 14.91
C GLY A 121 7.17 16.86 14.64
N LEU A 122 7.17 17.95 13.89
CA LEU A 122 8.37 18.72 13.55
C LEU A 122 8.30 20.20 14.00
N ALA A 123 7.34 20.56 14.86
CA ALA A 123 7.15 21.94 15.32
C ALA A 123 8.41 22.53 15.99
N GLU A 124 9.07 21.78 16.87
CA GLU A 124 10.30 22.20 17.55
C GLU A 124 11.52 22.35 16.60
N ARG A 125 11.47 21.68 15.46
CA ARG A 125 12.52 21.68 14.43
C ARG A 125 12.19 22.61 13.25
N ALA A 126 11.12 23.43 13.37
CA ALA A 126 10.62 24.29 12.31
C ALA A 126 11.67 25.27 11.74
N LYS A 127 12.60 25.74 12.58
CA LYS A 127 13.64 26.68 12.22
C LYS A 127 14.94 26.03 11.74
N ASP A 128 15.07 24.70 11.86
CA ASP A 128 16.27 23.98 11.47
C ASP A 128 16.30 23.80 9.96
N ARG A 129 17.51 23.89 9.39
CA ARG A 129 17.72 23.62 7.96
C ARG A 129 17.50 22.15 7.65
N VAL A 130 16.80 21.89 6.54
CA VAL A 130 16.41 20.54 6.13
C VAL A 130 17.60 19.61 5.87
N LYS A 131 18.75 20.15 5.47
CA LYS A 131 19.98 19.35 5.29
C LYS A 131 20.47 18.63 6.55
N GLY A 132 20.05 19.08 7.74
CA GLY A 132 20.33 18.42 9.02
C GLY A 132 19.26 17.42 9.47
N PHE A 133 18.27 17.14 8.62
CA PHE A 133 17.20 16.21 8.95
C PHE A 133 17.60 14.77 8.61
N SER A 134 17.06 13.81 9.39
CA SER A 134 17.09 12.40 9.00
C SER A 134 16.17 12.15 7.80
N GLY A 135 16.37 11.03 7.10
CA GLY A 135 15.47 10.63 6.00
C GLY A 135 14.01 10.59 6.40
N GLY A 136 13.70 10.06 7.59
CA GLY A 136 12.35 10.04 8.14
C GLY A 136 11.78 11.41 8.46
N MET A 137 12.61 12.35 8.96
CA MET A 137 12.19 13.75 9.16
C MET A 137 11.89 14.43 7.82
N MET A 138 12.72 14.21 6.80
CA MET A 138 12.49 14.77 5.47
C MET A 138 11.20 14.20 4.84
N ARG A 139 10.93 12.91 4.98
CA ARG A 139 9.68 12.28 4.51
C ARG A 139 8.46 12.87 5.19
N ARG A 140 8.51 13.05 6.51
CA ARG A 140 7.41 13.69 7.25
C ARG A 140 7.21 15.14 6.84
N LEU A 141 8.27 15.91 6.62
CA LEU A 141 8.16 17.27 6.11
C LEU A 141 7.58 17.33 4.69
N ASN A 142 7.95 16.34 3.84
CA ASN A 142 7.38 16.21 2.49
C ASN A 142 5.87 15.95 2.53
N LEU A 143 5.40 15.12 3.48
CA LEU A 143 3.97 14.94 3.76
C LEU A 143 3.31 16.24 4.22
N ALA A 144 3.96 16.99 5.14
CA ALA A 144 3.47 18.29 5.59
C ALA A 144 3.30 19.27 4.43
N ALA A 145 4.25 19.34 3.50
CA ALA A 145 4.18 20.18 2.30
C ALA A 145 2.98 19.83 1.41
N ALA A 146 2.72 18.52 1.21
CA ALA A 146 1.59 18.05 0.42
C ALA A 146 0.22 18.38 1.05
N MET A 147 0.19 18.64 2.35
CA MET A 147 -1.04 18.89 3.13
C MET A 147 -1.39 20.36 3.31
N LEU A 148 -0.51 21.31 3.00
CA LEU A 148 -0.66 22.73 3.33
C LEU A 148 -1.97 23.34 2.85
N HIS A 149 -2.40 23.00 1.64
CA HIS A 149 -3.61 23.54 1.00
C HIS A 149 -4.87 22.71 1.29
N ASP A 150 -4.80 21.85 2.31
CA ASP A 150 -5.89 20.98 2.82
C ASP A 150 -6.58 20.12 1.73
N PRO A 151 -5.82 19.38 0.89
CA PRO A 151 -6.40 18.60 -0.19
C PRO A 151 -7.33 17.49 0.33
N GLN A 152 -8.32 17.10 -0.48
CA GLN A 152 -9.22 16.00 -0.15
C GLN A 152 -8.66 14.64 -0.59
N LEU A 153 -7.79 14.62 -1.60
CA LEU A 153 -7.11 13.43 -2.12
C LEU A 153 -5.61 13.56 -1.91
N LEU A 154 -5.01 12.57 -1.25
CA LEU A 154 -3.57 12.45 -1.11
C LEU A 154 -3.05 11.28 -1.94
N LEU A 155 -2.08 11.57 -2.77
CA LEU A 155 -1.33 10.60 -3.54
C LEU A 155 0.03 10.40 -2.87
N LEU A 156 0.33 9.19 -2.45
CA LEU A 156 1.50 8.83 -1.66
C LEU A 156 2.30 7.78 -2.45
N ASP A 157 3.38 8.23 -3.09
CA ASP A 157 4.19 7.34 -3.91
C ASP A 157 5.38 6.79 -3.11
N GLU A 158 5.24 5.57 -2.62
CA GLU A 158 6.20 4.84 -1.80
C GLU A 158 6.80 5.69 -0.65
N PRO A 159 5.97 6.30 0.21
CA PRO A 159 6.40 7.34 1.15
C PRO A 159 7.31 6.83 2.27
N THR A 160 7.47 5.54 2.43
CA THR A 160 8.24 4.87 3.51
C THR A 160 9.52 4.19 3.03
N VAL A 161 9.79 4.24 1.72
CA VAL A 161 11.02 3.63 1.16
C VAL A 161 12.27 4.29 1.72
N GLY A 162 13.21 3.47 2.21
CA GLY A 162 14.48 3.94 2.77
C GLY A 162 14.37 4.59 4.16
N VAL A 163 13.26 4.40 4.86
CA VAL A 163 13.00 4.97 6.19
C VAL A 163 13.17 3.88 7.26
N ASP A 164 13.82 4.26 8.36
CA ASP A 164 13.96 3.37 9.53
C ASP A 164 12.60 2.99 10.15
N PRO A 165 12.50 1.87 10.90
CA PRO A 165 11.23 1.39 11.45
C PRO A 165 10.50 2.40 12.34
N GLN A 166 11.22 3.19 13.15
CA GLN A 166 10.62 4.18 14.03
C GLN A 166 9.99 5.33 13.23
N SER A 167 10.75 5.85 12.27
CA SER A 167 10.25 6.92 11.37
C SER A 167 9.10 6.43 10.49
N ARG A 168 9.14 5.16 10.05
CA ARG A 168 8.04 4.53 9.31
C ARG A 168 6.76 4.51 10.12
N ASN A 169 6.81 4.09 11.38
CA ASN A 169 5.65 4.09 12.27
C ASN A 169 5.08 5.51 12.45
N ALA A 170 5.93 6.52 12.64
CA ALA A 170 5.47 7.91 12.75
C ALA A 170 4.75 8.40 11.48
N ILE A 171 5.20 7.97 10.28
CA ILE A 171 4.50 8.27 9.03
C ILE A 171 3.12 7.60 9.02
N PHE A 172 3.02 6.33 9.41
CA PHE A 172 1.73 5.62 9.48
C PHE A 172 0.76 6.29 10.45
N ASP A 173 1.21 6.71 11.64
CA ASP A 173 0.37 7.39 12.63
C ASP A 173 -0.19 8.72 12.06
N ASN A 174 0.60 9.44 11.27
CA ASN A 174 0.17 10.63 10.56
C ASN A 174 -0.89 10.28 9.48
N LEU A 175 -0.67 9.23 8.68
CA LEU A 175 -1.61 8.80 7.65
C LEU A 175 -2.93 8.29 8.24
N GLU A 176 -2.88 7.53 9.34
CA GLU A 176 -4.07 7.11 10.09
C GLU A 176 -4.85 8.32 10.64
N THR A 177 -4.14 9.35 11.11
CA THR A 177 -4.77 10.61 11.55
C THR A 177 -5.48 11.30 10.38
N LEU A 178 -4.86 11.34 9.19
CA LEU A 178 -5.47 11.92 8.00
C LEU A 178 -6.69 11.12 7.53
N LYS A 179 -6.61 9.79 7.56
CA LYS A 179 -7.74 8.89 7.29
C LYS A 179 -8.91 9.17 8.24
N LYS A 180 -8.66 9.28 9.55
CA LYS A 180 -9.67 9.62 10.55
C LYS A 180 -10.30 11.01 10.31
N ARG A 181 -9.56 11.93 9.69
CA ARG A 181 -10.08 13.27 9.27
C ARG A 181 -10.88 13.20 7.95
N GLY A 182 -11.11 12.01 7.39
CA GLY A 182 -11.89 11.81 6.17
C GLY A 182 -11.14 12.11 4.87
N LYS A 183 -9.82 12.19 4.90
CA LYS A 183 -9.01 12.33 3.67
C LYS A 183 -9.02 11.04 2.88
N THR A 184 -9.13 11.16 1.56
CA THR A 184 -9.00 10.03 0.62
C THR A 184 -7.53 9.83 0.32
N LEU A 185 -7.02 8.60 0.46
CA LEU A 185 -5.61 8.27 0.23
C LEU A 185 -5.46 7.27 -0.92
N LEU A 186 -4.55 7.55 -1.84
CA LEU A 186 -3.99 6.55 -2.77
C LEU A 186 -2.54 6.29 -2.35
N TYR A 187 -2.28 5.11 -1.84
CA TYR A 187 -1.00 4.71 -1.27
C TYR A 187 -0.31 3.67 -2.15
N THR A 188 0.84 4.00 -2.73
CA THR A 188 1.61 2.99 -3.46
C THR A 188 2.66 2.36 -2.56
N THR A 189 2.82 1.07 -2.68
CA THR A 189 3.86 0.31 -1.99
C THR A 189 4.16 -1.01 -2.71
N HIS A 190 5.30 -1.59 -2.41
CA HIS A 190 5.61 -2.99 -2.69
C HIS A 190 5.71 -3.80 -1.38
N TYR A 191 5.45 -3.18 -0.22
CA TYR A 191 5.40 -3.84 1.09
C TYR A 191 3.95 -4.15 1.48
N MET A 192 3.63 -5.43 1.59
CA MET A 192 2.27 -5.86 1.86
C MET A 192 1.78 -5.51 3.25
N GLU A 193 2.67 -5.61 4.25
CA GLU A 193 2.35 -5.26 5.62
C GLU A 193 1.90 -3.81 5.77
N GLU A 194 2.45 -2.90 4.97
CA GLU A 194 2.06 -1.49 4.93
C GLU A 194 0.63 -1.33 4.39
N ALA A 195 0.36 -2.05 3.31
CA ALA A 195 -0.94 -2.05 2.67
C ALA A 195 -2.02 -2.64 3.59
N GLU A 196 -1.73 -3.77 4.24
CA GLU A 196 -2.62 -4.41 5.22
C GLU A 196 -2.95 -3.50 6.40
N ARG A 197 -1.98 -2.72 6.87
CA ARG A 197 -2.16 -1.80 7.99
C ARG A 197 -3.05 -0.59 7.65
N LEU A 198 -2.88 -0.03 6.46
CA LEU A 198 -3.42 1.31 6.14
C LEU A 198 -4.67 1.26 5.25
N CYS A 199 -4.70 0.33 4.29
CA CYS A 199 -5.65 0.39 3.19
C CYS A 199 -6.97 -0.35 3.48
N ASP A 200 -8.08 0.23 3.05
CA ASP A 200 -9.41 -0.40 3.11
C ASP A 200 -9.59 -1.39 1.97
N ARG A 201 -8.94 -1.10 0.82
CA ARG A 201 -9.00 -1.87 -0.42
C ARG A 201 -7.67 -1.81 -1.15
N MET A 202 -7.37 -2.86 -1.89
CA MET A 202 -6.13 -3.02 -2.63
C MET A 202 -6.39 -3.20 -4.11
N VAL A 203 -5.65 -2.46 -4.92
CA VAL A 203 -5.54 -2.64 -6.37
C VAL A 203 -4.15 -3.26 -6.63
N ILE A 204 -4.13 -4.51 -7.04
CA ILE A 204 -2.90 -5.21 -7.41
C ILE A 204 -2.61 -4.93 -8.88
N VAL A 205 -1.42 -4.40 -9.15
CA VAL A 205 -0.97 -4.09 -10.51
C VAL A 205 0.28 -4.87 -10.87
N ASP A 206 0.32 -5.36 -12.10
CA ASP A 206 1.48 -6.00 -12.68
C ASP A 206 1.56 -5.72 -14.19
N HIS A 207 2.77 -5.47 -14.70
CA HIS A 207 3.00 -5.13 -16.12
C HIS A 207 2.02 -4.07 -16.68
N GLY A 208 1.74 -3.05 -15.87
CA GLY A 208 0.85 -1.95 -16.25
C GLY A 208 -0.65 -2.28 -16.23
N LYS A 209 -1.06 -3.46 -15.76
CA LYS A 209 -2.46 -3.90 -15.71
C LYS A 209 -2.93 -4.10 -14.29
N VAL A 210 -4.23 -3.86 -14.06
CA VAL A 210 -4.89 -4.27 -12.82
C VAL A 210 -5.15 -5.77 -12.88
N ILE A 211 -4.59 -6.50 -11.91
CA ILE A 211 -4.76 -7.96 -11.78
C ILE A 211 -5.91 -8.30 -10.82
N ALA A 212 -6.04 -7.51 -9.75
CA ALA A 212 -7.14 -7.66 -8.78
C ALA A 212 -7.44 -6.29 -8.15
N ASP A 213 -8.69 -6.09 -7.76
CA ASP A 213 -9.18 -4.89 -7.07
C ASP A 213 -10.27 -5.31 -6.09
N ASP A 214 -9.94 -5.45 -4.80
CA ASP A 214 -10.88 -5.87 -3.77
C ASP A 214 -10.40 -5.45 -2.37
N THR A 215 -11.27 -5.63 -1.39
CA THR A 215 -10.90 -5.57 0.04
C THR A 215 -9.91 -6.67 0.39
N MET A 216 -9.22 -6.53 1.53
CA MET A 216 -8.34 -7.57 2.04
C MET A 216 -9.02 -8.95 2.14
N GLN A 217 -10.26 -8.94 2.63
CA GLN A 217 -11.05 -10.18 2.73
C GLN A 217 -11.41 -10.77 1.36
N GLY A 218 -11.73 -9.91 0.39
CA GLY A 218 -12.02 -10.31 -0.98
C GLY A 218 -10.80 -10.94 -1.65
N LEU A 219 -9.63 -10.31 -1.53
CA LEU A 219 -8.37 -10.83 -2.07
C LEU A 219 -7.99 -12.19 -1.46
N HIS A 220 -8.15 -12.36 -0.16
CA HIS A 220 -7.90 -13.67 0.47
C HIS A 220 -8.80 -14.79 -0.06
N ARG A 221 -10.05 -14.48 -0.44
CA ARG A 221 -10.98 -15.45 -1.02
C ARG A 221 -10.57 -15.92 -2.42
N LEU A 222 -9.70 -15.17 -3.10
CA LEU A 222 -9.18 -15.56 -4.41
C LEU A 222 -8.14 -16.70 -4.31
N LEU A 223 -7.63 -16.96 -3.10
CA LEU A 223 -6.65 -18.01 -2.88
C LEU A 223 -7.32 -19.37 -2.68
N PRO A 224 -6.89 -20.42 -3.41
CA PRO A 224 -7.05 -21.77 -2.94
C PRO A 224 -6.26 -21.91 -1.63
N GLY A 225 -6.90 -22.32 -0.53
CA GLY A 225 -6.24 -22.42 0.77
C GLY A 225 -5.99 -21.08 1.46
N ALA A 226 -7.02 -20.23 1.50
CA ALA A 226 -6.96 -18.93 2.19
C ALA A 226 -6.59 -19.00 3.68
N ASN A 227 -6.71 -20.18 4.30
CA ASN A 227 -6.30 -20.46 5.66
C ASN A 227 -5.16 -21.49 5.64
N ILE A 228 -4.12 -21.23 6.39
CA ILE A 228 -2.96 -22.11 6.51
C ILE A 228 -2.91 -22.62 7.94
N LEU A 229 -2.93 -23.94 8.11
CA LEU A 229 -2.56 -24.59 9.34
C LEU A 229 -1.06 -24.87 9.30
N THR A 230 -0.35 -24.43 10.32
CA THR A 230 1.06 -24.81 10.55
C THR A 230 1.10 -25.77 11.70
N ILE A 231 1.64 -26.97 11.48
CA ILE A 231 1.70 -28.06 12.45
C ILE A 231 3.17 -28.45 12.62
N GLU A 232 3.67 -28.40 13.85
CA GLU A 232 5.01 -28.84 14.22
C GLU A 232 4.91 -30.17 14.95
N PHE A 233 5.76 -31.14 14.59
CA PHE A 233 5.77 -32.48 15.14
C PHE A 233 6.95 -32.65 16.12
N GLU A 234 6.76 -33.45 17.17
CA GLU A 234 7.83 -33.80 18.12
C GLU A 234 9.05 -34.43 17.43
N ASP A 235 8.79 -35.24 16.40
CA ASP A 235 9.82 -35.87 15.57
C ASP A 235 9.56 -35.55 14.09
N SER A 236 10.39 -34.69 13.53
CA SER A 236 10.27 -34.27 12.14
C SER A 236 10.51 -35.41 11.13
N GLU A 237 11.15 -36.54 11.55
CA GLU A 237 11.38 -37.69 10.69
C GLU A 237 10.15 -38.62 10.61
N ASN A 238 9.26 -38.58 11.61
CA ASN A 238 8.04 -39.40 11.68
C ASN A 238 6.75 -38.63 11.32
N GLY A 239 6.87 -37.52 10.63
CA GLY A 239 5.71 -36.77 10.14
C GLY A 239 4.89 -37.56 9.10
N PRO A 240 3.62 -37.20 8.87
CA PRO A 240 2.77 -37.85 7.88
C PRO A 240 3.31 -37.61 6.46
N ARG A 241 3.01 -38.52 5.54
CA ARG A 241 3.32 -38.31 4.12
C ARG A 241 2.45 -37.19 3.57
N LEU A 242 3.05 -36.30 2.79
CA LEU A 242 2.34 -35.16 2.20
C LEU A 242 1.15 -35.59 1.36
N GLU A 243 1.28 -36.71 0.64
CA GLU A 243 0.24 -37.28 -0.22
C GLU A 243 -1.00 -37.70 0.55
N ASP A 244 -0.82 -38.28 1.75
CA ASP A 244 -1.93 -38.73 2.62
C ASP A 244 -2.75 -37.54 3.13
N LEU A 245 -2.07 -36.46 3.53
CA LEU A 245 -2.71 -35.21 3.95
C LEU A 245 -3.40 -34.51 2.78
N GLN A 246 -2.81 -34.55 1.60
CA GLN A 246 -3.37 -33.89 0.41
C GLN A 246 -4.66 -34.56 -0.08
N ALA A 247 -4.86 -35.84 0.28
CA ALA A 247 -6.08 -36.58 -0.01
C ALA A 247 -7.25 -36.28 0.94
N LEU A 248 -7.00 -35.58 2.05
CA LEU A 248 -8.04 -35.26 3.04
C LEU A 248 -9.05 -34.22 2.52
N PRO A 249 -10.32 -34.36 2.88
CA PRO A 249 -11.36 -33.40 2.52
C PRO A 249 -11.00 -31.99 3.04
N GLY A 250 -11.14 -30.97 2.20
CA GLY A 250 -10.86 -29.56 2.58
C GLY A 250 -9.41 -29.13 2.42
N VAL A 251 -8.46 -30.07 2.30
CA VAL A 251 -7.05 -29.77 2.05
C VAL A 251 -6.86 -29.37 0.59
N GLN A 252 -6.18 -28.27 0.36
CA GLN A 252 -5.92 -27.70 -0.96
C GLN A 252 -4.44 -27.72 -1.33
N SER A 253 -3.56 -27.59 -0.35
CA SER A 253 -2.11 -27.69 -0.51
C SER A 253 -1.46 -28.22 0.75
N VAL A 254 -0.34 -28.92 0.62
CA VAL A 254 0.51 -29.37 1.73
C VAL A 254 1.95 -29.10 1.36
N GLU A 255 2.67 -28.42 2.23
CA GLU A 255 4.08 -28.08 2.05
C GLU A 255 4.85 -28.37 3.34
N ALA A 256 6.03 -28.96 3.22
CA ALA A 256 6.96 -29.10 4.34
C ALA A 256 7.94 -27.92 4.35
N SER A 257 8.08 -27.25 5.47
CA SER A 257 8.98 -26.11 5.63
C SER A 257 9.55 -26.07 7.04
N ASN A 258 10.87 -26.06 7.19
CA ASN A 258 11.58 -25.88 8.47
C ASN A 258 11.11 -26.78 9.61
N GLY A 259 10.81 -28.06 9.34
CA GLY A 259 10.35 -29.02 10.37
C GLY A 259 8.87 -28.91 10.72
N ALA A 260 8.12 -28.06 10.04
CA ALA A 260 6.67 -27.91 10.19
C ALA A 260 5.95 -28.25 8.88
N LEU A 261 4.73 -28.72 8.95
CA LEU A 261 3.83 -28.87 7.82
C LEU A 261 2.91 -27.63 7.71
N ARG A 262 2.81 -27.07 6.53
CA ARG A 262 1.88 -26.01 6.18
C ARG A 262 0.79 -26.58 5.30
N ILE A 263 -0.44 -26.58 5.82
CA ILE A 263 -1.60 -27.15 5.15
C ILE A 263 -2.55 -26.04 4.77
N GLY A 264 -2.71 -25.80 3.48
CA GLY A 264 -3.72 -24.87 2.95
C GLY A 264 -5.09 -25.52 2.99
N ILE A 265 -6.05 -24.88 3.66
CA ILE A 265 -7.43 -25.36 3.83
C ILE A 265 -8.45 -24.33 3.37
N ARG A 266 -9.64 -24.79 2.99
CA ARG A 266 -10.72 -23.93 2.51
C ARG A 266 -11.43 -23.20 3.66
N ASP A 267 -11.86 -23.95 4.65
CA ASP A 267 -12.62 -23.46 5.80
C ASP A 267 -11.96 -23.90 7.10
N LEU A 268 -11.51 -22.92 7.90
CA LEU A 268 -10.79 -23.20 9.14
C LEU A 268 -11.65 -23.99 10.15
N ALA A 269 -12.92 -23.69 10.27
CA ALA A 269 -13.79 -24.32 11.25
C ALA A 269 -14.27 -25.71 10.80
N ALA A 270 -14.55 -25.88 9.52
CA ALA A 270 -15.06 -27.11 8.96
C ALA A 270 -13.95 -28.16 8.71
N ASP A 271 -12.78 -27.72 8.20
CA ASP A 271 -11.74 -28.64 7.72
C ASP A 271 -10.73 -29.04 8.81
N THR A 272 -10.40 -28.11 9.76
CA THR A 272 -9.39 -28.35 10.82
C THR A 272 -9.70 -29.57 11.67
N PRO A 273 -10.94 -29.80 12.19
CA PRO A 273 -11.20 -30.95 13.04
C PRO A 273 -10.88 -32.29 12.38
N GLY A 274 -11.22 -32.45 11.10
CA GLY A 274 -10.97 -33.68 10.35
C GLY A 274 -9.48 -33.97 10.18
N ILE A 275 -8.68 -32.93 9.92
CA ILE A 275 -7.23 -33.04 9.77
C ILE A 275 -6.59 -33.46 11.10
N LEU A 276 -6.96 -32.79 12.20
CA LEU A 276 -6.42 -33.10 13.53
C LEU A 276 -6.80 -34.50 13.99
N GLN A 277 -8.05 -34.91 13.77
CA GLN A 277 -8.53 -36.25 14.07
C GLN A 277 -7.72 -37.31 13.28
N TRP A 278 -7.51 -37.09 12.00
CA TRP A 278 -6.73 -37.97 11.15
C TRP A 278 -5.28 -38.14 11.65
N LEU A 279 -4.62 -37.03 12.04
CA LEU A 279 -3.26 -37.06 12.59
C LEU A 279 -3.17 -37.92 13.86
N VAL A 280 -4.13 -37.75 14.79
CA VAL A 280 -4.17 -38.53 16.05
C VAL A 280 -4.43 -40.01 15.76
N GLU A 281 -5.39 -40.35 14.89
CA GLU A 281 -5.73 -41.74 14.56
C GLU A 281 -4.60 -42.48 13.83
N HIS A 282 -3.72 -41.77 13.08
CA HIS A 282 -2.59 -42.38 12.38
C HIS A 282 -1.27 -42.29 13.15
N GLY A 283 -1.32 -41.84 14.42
CA GLY A 283 -0.16 -41.86 15.32
C GLY A 283 0.89 -40.79 15.01
N HIS A 284 0.47 -39.63 14.52
CA HIS A 284 1.31 -38.46 14.27
C HIS A 284 1.06 -37.38 15.35
N PRO A 285 1.65 -37.51 16.55
CA PRO A 285 1.51 -36.49 17.59
C PRO A 285 2.19 -35.18 17.14
N PHE A 286 1.57 -34.07 17.49
CA PHE A 286 2.10 -32.75 17.20
C PHE A 286 2.23 -31.89 18.46
N GLU A 287 3.27 -31.04 18.52
CA GLU A 287 3.56 -30.17 19.66
C GLU A 287 2.91 -28.80 19.52
N HIS A 288 2.88 -28.28 18.31
CA HIS A 288 2.38 -26.93 18.05
C HIS A 288 1.42 -26.89 16.86
N LEU A 289 0.34 -26.14 17.06
CA LEU A 289 -0.64 -25.86 16.01
C LEU A 289 -0.88 -24.36 15.95
N ALA A 290 -0.66 -23.78 14.80
CA ALA A 290 -1.01 -22.39 14.54
C ALA A 290 -1.88 -22.30 13.29
N SER A 291 -2.83 -21.37 13.29
CA SER A 291 -3.57 -21.00 12.08
C SER A 291 -3.28 -19.57 11.70
N GLN A 292 -3.05 -19.36 10.43
CA GLN A 292 -2.87 -18.02 9.86
C GLN A 292 -3.62 -17.90 8.55
N ARG A 293 -4.02 -16.69 8.20
CA ARG A 293 -4.47 -16.43 6.84
C ARG A 293 -3.26 -16.37 5.91
N ALA A 294 -3.45 -16.83 4.68
CA ALA A 294 -2.45 -16.64 3.65
C ALA A 294 -2.12 -15.14 3.53
N SER A 295 -0.85 -14.79 3.40
CA SER A 295 -0.43 -13.40 3.26
C SER A 295 -0.84 -12.85 1.89
N LEU A 296 -0.90 -11.51 1.75
CA LEU A 296 -1.04 -10.87 0.44
C LEU A 296 0.08 -11.28 -0.53
N GLU A 297 1.26 -11.64 -0.01
CA GLU A 297 2.37 -12.16 -0.82
C GLU A 297 1.98 -13.46 -1.52
N THR A 298 1.30 -14.36 -0.81
CA THR A 298 0.74 -15.57 -1.40
C THR A 298 -0.33 -15.24 -2.45
N VAL A 299 -1.20 -14.24 -2.17
CA VAL A 299 -2.18 -13.75 -3.15
C VAL A 299 -1.47 -13.27 -4.41
N PHE A 300 -0.49 -12.40 -4.26
CA PHE A 300 0.25 -11.83 -5.38
C PHE A 300 0.96 -12.92 -6.19
N LEU A 301 1.70 -13.82 -5.52
CA LEU A 301 2.40 -14.92 -6.16
C LEU A 301 1.44 -15.83 -6.95
N THR A 302 0.29 -16.15 -6.37
CA THR A 302 -0.72 -16.99 -7.02
C THR A 302 -1.33 -16.32 -8.25
N LEU A 303 -1.58 -15.01 -8.20
CA LEU A 303 -2.19 -14.27 -9.31
C LEU A 303 -1.21 -13.93 -10.43
N THR A 304 0.08 -13.76 -10.12
CA THR A 304 1.09 -13.28 -11.09
C THR A 304 2.14 -14.32 -11.46
N GLY A 305 2.27 -15.41 -10.68
CA GLY A 305 3.27 -16.46 -10.87
C GLY A 305 4.69 -16.05 -10.45
N ARG A 306 4.88 -14.89 -9.81
CA ARG A 306 6.19 -14.39 -9.35
C ARG A 306 6.08 -13.60 -8.03
N SER A 307 7.21 -13.46 -7.32
CA SER A 307 7.25 -12.72 -6.07
C SER A 307 7.26 -11.21 -6.32
N LEU A 308 6.85 -10.41 -5.29
CA LEU A 308 6.93 -8.94 -5.35
C LEU A 308 8.36 -8.40 -5.33
N ARG A 309 9.32 -9.22 -4.94
CA ARG A 309 10.72 -8.82 -4.75
C ARG A 309 11.62 -9.12 -5.95
N ASP A 310 11.08 -9.73 -6.98
CA ASP A 310 11.80 -10.07 -8.23
C ASP A 310 11.77 -8.92 -9.26
#